data_a7f6025592be5fc93cbb18dbccddd785
#
_entry.id   a7f6025592be5fc93cbb18dbccddd785
#
_cell.length_a   1.000
_cell.length_b   1.000
_cell.length_c   1.000
_cell.angle_alpha   90.00
_cell.angle_beta   90.00
_cell.angle_gamma   90.00
#
_symmetry.space_group_name_H-M   'P 1'
#
loop_
_entity.id
_entity.type
_entity.pdbx_description
1 polymer ?
#
loop_
_entity_poly.entity_id
_entity_poly.type
_entity_poly.pdbx_seq_one_letter_code
_entity_poly.pdbx_strand_id
1 'polypeptide(L)'
;MADIRRIDITQPPGPRMSRCVVRGDTVYLCGLTAADTGQDIKGQTQQILDRIDAYLQGAGTSKSNLLIANLWIKDMALFRDMNSVWNEWVDPLNPPARACVRADLARPEVLVEIMVVAAK
;
A
#
# COMPACT_ATOMS: atom_id res chain seq x y z
N MET A 1 -3.78 -27.37 7.11
CA MET A 1 -3.62 -26.45 5.96
C MET A 1 -4.36 -25.16 6.27
N ALA A 2 -3.74 -24.02 6.07
CA ALA A 2 -4.37 -22.74 6.35
C ALA A 2 -5.38 -22.37 5.25
N ASP A 3 -6.53 -21.88 5.65
CA ASP A 3 -7.51 -21.34 4.73
C ASP A 3 -7.02 -20.02 4.13
N ILE A 4 -7.53 -19.72 2.95
CA ILE A 4 -7.28 -18.44 2.30
C ILE A 4 -8.51 -17.56 2.50
N ARG A 5 -8.33 -16.41 3.16
CA ARG A 5 -9.37 -15.39 3.30
C ARG A 5 -9.13 -14.29 2.28
N ARG A 6 -10.18 -13.94 1.56
CA ARG A 6 -10.14 -12.85 0.59
C ARG A 6 -11.07 -11.75 1.06
N ILE A 7 -10.54 -10.55 1.17
CA ILE A 7 -11.24 -9.40 1.75
C ILE A 7 -11.35 -8.32 0.68
N ASP A 8 -12.53 -7.72 0.56
CA ASP A 8 -12.80 -6.61 -0.34
C ASP A 8 -12.51 -6.99 -1.80
N ILE A 9 -13.29 -7.93 -2.31
CA ILE A 9 -13.18 -8.41 -3.69
C ILE A 9 -13.81 -7.39 -4.63
N THR A 10 -13.06 -6.99 -5.66
CA THR A 10 -13.54 -6.06 -6.68
C THR A 10 -14.15 -6.81 -7.86
N GLN A 11 -15.06 -6.13 -8.57
CA GLN A 11 -15.79 -6.71 -9.70
C GLN A 11 -15.66 -5.84 -10.95
N PRO A 12 -15.87 -6.42 -12.15
CA PRO A 12 -15.90 -5.62 -13.38
C PRO A 12 -16.88 -4.43 -13.29
N PRO A 13 -16.60 -3.33 -14.01
CA PRO A 13 -15.67 -3.20 -15.13
C PRO A 13 -14.19 -3.03 -14.74
N GLY A 14 -13.87 -2.82 -13.47
CA GLY A 14 -12.46 -2.79 -13.03
C GLY A 14 -11.86 -4.20 -12.98
N PRO A 15 -10.59 -4.30 -12.56
CA PRO A 15 -9.95 -5.62 -12.44
C PRO A 15 -10.62 -6.43 -11.34
N ARG A 16 -10.80 -7.71 -11.60
CA ARG A 16 -11.32 -8.63 -10.58
C ARG A 16 -10.15 -9.08 -9.72
N MET A 17 -10.16 -8.68 -8.44
CA MET A 17 -9.08 -8.99 -7.52
C MET A 17 -9.55 -8.91 -6.07
N SER A 18 -8.73 -9.39 -5.14
CA SER A 18 -8.89 -9.14 -3.71
C SER A 18 -8.00 -7.98 -3.30
N ARG A 19 -8.50 -7.05 -2.53
CA ARG A 19 -7.66 -5.97 -1.99
C ARG A 19 -6.78 -6.44 -0.85
N CYS A 20 -7.21 -7.49 -0.15
CA CYS A 20 -6.43 -8.10 0.92
C CYS A 20 -6.61 -9.61 0.88
N VAL A 21 -5.52 -10.35 1.03
CA VAL A 21 -5.53 -11.82 1.12
C VAL A 21 -4.78 -12.21 2.38
N VAL A 22 -5.42 -13.04 3.20
CA VAL A 22 -4.80 -13.58 4.42
C VAL A 22 -4.65 -15.09 4.25
N ARG A 23 -3.44 -15.58 4.44
CA ARG A 23 -3.16 -17.02 4.48
C ARG A 23 -2.20 -17.31 5.62
N GLY A 24 -2.65 -18.10 6.60
CA GLY A 24 -1.83 -18.39 7.77
C GLY A 24 -1.42 -17.09 8.48
N ASP A 25 -0.12 -16.91 8.65
CA ASP A 25 0.45 -15.75 9.34
C ASP A 25 0.85 -14.63 8.40
N THR A 26 0.42 -14.67 7.12
CA THR A 26 0.82 -13.66 6.14
C THR A 26 -0.39 -12.92 5.58
N VAL A 27 -0.25 -11.61 5.48
CA VAL A 27 -1.27 -10.69 4.95
C VAL A 27 -0.70 -9.98 3.73
N TYR A 28 -1.40 -10.11 2.60
CA TYR A 28 -1.02 -9.51 1.32
C TYR A 28 -2.03 -8.43 0.97
N LEU A 29 -1.58 -7.21 0.74
CA LEU A 29 -2.44 -6.16 0.21
C LEU A 29 -2.20 -6.00 -1.29
N CYS A 30 -3.23 -5.59 -2.02
CA CYS A 30 -3.06 -5.19 -3.41
C CYS A 30 -2.28 -3.88 -3.50
N GLY A 31 -1.88 -3.48 -4.69
CA GLY A 31 -1.38 -2.14 -4.94
C GLY A 31 -2.49 -1.11 -4.66
N LEU A 32 -2.21 -0.15 -3.78
CA LEU A 32 -3.17 0.86 -3.37
C LEU A 32 -2.78 2.22 -3.91
N THR A 33 -3.78 2.96 -4.39
CA THR A 33 -3.65 4.34 -4.84
C THR A 33 -4.58 5.22 -4.03
N ALA A 34 -4.40 6.54 -4.12
CA ALA A 34 -5.26 7.49 -3.41
C ALA A 34 -6.66 7.49 -4.00
N ALA A 35 -7.69 7.58 -3.16
CA ALA A 35 -9.07 7.75 -3.60
C ALA A 35 -9.30 9.13 -4.20
N ASP A 36 -8.72 10.17 -3.60
CA ASP A 36 -8.76 11.55 -4.10
C ASP A 36 -7.42 11.90 -4.76
N THR A 37 -7.38 11.75 -6.08
CA THR A 37 -6.18 12.03 -6.88
C THR A 37 -5.99 13.52 -7.18
N GLY A 38 -6.89 14.38 -6.70
CA GLY A 38 -6.73 15.83 -6.77
C GLY A 38 -5.69 16.38 -5.81
N GLN A 39 -5.20 15.55 -4.86
CA GLN A 39 -4.18 15.96 -3.91
C GLN A 39 -2.77 15.80 -4.49
N ASP A 40 -1.81 16.50 -3.89
CA ASP A 40 -0.40 16.40 -4.26
C ASP A 40 0.22 15.06 -3.80
N ILE A 41 1.51 14.91 -4.03
CA ILE A 41 2.21 13.66 -3.69
C ILE A 41 2.12 13.35 -2.18
N LYS A 42 2.21 14.34 -1.33
CA LYS A 42 2.13 14.12 0.12
C LYS A 42 0.72 13.68 0.52
N GLY A 43 -0.31 14.34 -0.01
CA GLY A 43 -1.70 13.98 0.25
C GLY A 43 -2.05 12.60 -0.28
N GLN A 44 -1.63 12.27 -1.49
CA GLN A 44 -1.87 10.94 -2.05
C GLN A 44 -1.17 9.85 -1.24
N THR A 45 0.08 10.08 -0.86
CA THR A 45 0.83 9.13 -0.03
C THR A 45 0.12 8.89 1.30
N GLN A 46 -0.30 9.95 1.97
CA GLN A 46 -0.99 9.82 3.27
C GLN A 46 -2.28 9.02 3.14
N GLN A 47 -3.07 9.27 2.09
CA GLN A 47 -4.31 8.50 1.87
C GLN A 47 -4.02 7.01 1.72
N ILE A 48 -2.97 6.65 0.98
CA ILE A 48 -2.60 5.25 0.79
C ILE A 48 -2.19 4.62 2.12
N LEU A 49 -1.37 5.32 2.91
CA LEU A 49 -0.91 4.81 4.20
C LEU A 49 -2.07 4.62 5.18
N ASP A 50 -3.05 5.52 5.16
CA ASP A 50 -4.27 5.38 5.96
C ASP A 50 -5.07 4.13 5.55
N ARG A 51 -5.15 3.86 4.24
CA ARG A 51 -5.81 2.64 3.74
C ARG A 51 -5.06 1.39 4.14
N ILE A 52 -3.73 1.41 4.09
CA ILE A 52 -2.89 0.29 4.55
C ILE A 52 -3.18 0.00 6.02
N ASP A 53 -3.18 1.04 6.87
CA ASP A 53 -3.49 0.87 8.30
C ASP A 53 -4.85 0.20 8.51
N ALA A 54 -5.87 0.64 7.78
CA ALA A 54 -7.22 0.10 7.91
C ALA A 54 -7.28 -1.39 7.50
N TYR A 55 -6.67 -1.76 6.37
CA TYR A 55 -6.66 -3.16 5.94
C TYR A 55 -5.86 -4.04 6.88
N LEU A 56 -4.70 -3.58 7.36
CA LEU A 56 -3.89 -4.35 8.31
C LEU A 56 -4.64 -4.57 9.62
N GLN A 57 -5.30 -3.54 10.13
CA GLN A 57 -6.11 -3.66 11.35
C GLN A 57 -7.25 -4.67 11.15
N GLY A 58 -7.95 -4.60 10.03
CA GLY A 58 -9.02 -5.55 9.71
C GLY A 58 -8.53 -6.98 9.55
N ALA A 59 -7.28 -7.17 9.18
CA ALA A 59 -6.68 -8.49 9.05
C ALA A 59 -6.01 -8.98 10.34
N GLY A 60 -6.03 -8.19 11.42
CA GLY A 60 -5.49 -8.58 12.72
C GLY A 60 -3.99 -8.34 12.89
N THR A 61 -3.45 -7.37 12.16
CA THR A 61 -2.02 -7.01 12.26
C THR A 61 -1.85 -5.49 12.23
N SER A 62 -0.62 -5.02 12.11
CA SER A 62 -0.30 -3.60 12.08
C SER A 62 0.95 -3.32 11.24
N LYS A 63 1.23 -2.05 11.00
CA LYS A 63 2.41 -1.62 10.25
C LYS A 63 3.73 -2.03 10.91
N SER A 64 3.74 -2.32 12.20
CA SER A 64 4.94 -2.82 12.89
C SER A 64 5.33 -4.22 12.43
N ASN A 65 4.43 -4.93 11.75
CA ASN A 65 4.66 -6.26 11.23
C ASN A 65 4.84 -6.29 9.72
N LEU A 66 5.06 -5.15 9.08
CA LEU A 66 5.34 -5.12 7.64
C LEU A 66 6.64 -5.84 7.33
N LEU A 67 6.60 -6.67 6.28
CA LEU A 67 7.76 -7.43 5.80
C LEU A 67 8.40 -6.75 4.60
N ILE A 68 7.58 -6.33 3.65
CA ILE A 68 8.05 -5.71 2.40
C ILE A 68 7.05 -4.68 1.91
N ALA A 69 7.58 -3.60 1.33
CA ALA A 69 6.79 -2.60 0.64
C ALA A 69 7.40 -2.33 -0.73
N ASN A 70 6.57 -2.38 -1.76
CA ASN A 70 6.93 -1.99 -3.11
C ASN A 70 6.19 -0.71 -3.45
N LEU A 71 6.92 0.32 -3.89
CA LEU A 71 6.37 1.60 -4.26
C LEU A 71 6.66 1.89 -5.72
N TRP A 72 5.65 2.41 -6.42
CA TRP A 72 5.76 2.89 -7.80
C TRP A 72 5.43 4.37 -7.78
N ILE A 73 6.31 5.18 -8.32
CA ILE A 73 6.13 6.64 -8.33
C ILE A 73 6.17 7.14 -9.76
N LYS A 74 5.31 8.09 -10.07
CA LYS A 74 5.19 8.61 -11.43
C LYS A 74 6.43 9.37 -11.89
N ASP A 75 7.06 10.12 -10.99
CA ASP A 75 8.21 10.96 -11.27
C ASP A 75 9.15 10.94 -10.06
N MET A 76 10.44 10.70 -10.30
CA MET A 76 11.42 10.67 -9.21
C MET A 76 11.63 12.04 -8.56
N ALA A 77 11.22 13.12 -9.20
CA ALA A 77 11.20 14.44 -8.56
C ALA A 77 10.29 14.50 -7.33
N LEU A 78 9.31 13.57 -7.24
CA LEU A 78 8.37 13.47 -6.11
C LEU A 78 8.88 12.59 -4.97
N PHE A 79 10.00 11.92 -5.17
CA PHE A 79 10.52 10.89 -4.26
C PHE A 79 10.77 11.43 -2.85
N ARG A 80 11.41 12.58 -2.74
CA ARG A 80 11.76 13.20 -1.46
C ARG A 80 10.52 13.51 -0.62
N ASP A 81 9.52 14.11 -1.24
CA ASP A 81 8.27 14.48 -0.54
C ASP A 81 7.46 13.24 -0.15
N MET A 82 7.41 12.24 -1.02
CA MET A 82 6.79 10.95 -0.69
C MET A 82 7.48 10.30 0.50
N ASN A 83 8.82 10.26 0.49
CA ASN A 83 9.58 9.68 1.59
C ASN A 83 9.37 10.41 2.91
N SER A 84 9.16 11.73 2.88
CA SER A 84 8.92 12.48 4.12
C SER A 84 7.65 12.02 4.83
N VAL A 85 6.60 11.70 4.07
CA VAL A 85 5.35 11.17 4.62
C VAL A 85 5.53 9.73 5.10
N TRP A 86 6.19 8.90 4.30
CA TRP A 86 6.53 7.53 4.66
C TRP A 86 7.31 7.46 5.97
N ASN A 87 8.33 8.29 6.12
CA ASN A 87 9.21 8.27 7.28
C ASN A 87 8.49 8.65 8.58
N GLU A 88 7.50 9.53 8.50
CA GLU A 88 6.69 9.87 9.66
C GLU A 88 5.70 8.75 10.03
N TRP A 89 5.26 7.97 9.03
CA TRP A 89 4.26 6.92 9.24
C TRP A 89 4.86 5.58 9.67
N VAL A 90 5.96 5.16 9.06
CA VAL A 90 6.53 3.83 9.29
C VAL A 90 7.00 3.70 10.73
N ASP A 91 6.87 2.48 11.30
CA ASP A 91 7.42 2.21 12.63
C ASP A 91 8.96 2.30 12.54
N PRO A 92 9.58 3.26 13.23
CA PRO A 92 11.02 3.47 13.10
C PRO A 92 11.86 2.34 13.66
N LEU A 93 11.28 1.48 14.51
CA LEU A 93 11.97 0.32 15.10
C LEU A 93 11.76 -0.95 14.29
N ASN A 94 10.74 -0.97 13.41
CA ASN A 94 10.37 -2.16 12.65
C ASN A 94 10.03 -1.81 11.19
N PRO A 95 10.96 -1.15 10.46
CA PRO A 95 10.67 -0.80 9.07
C PRO A 95 10.75 -2.05 8.16
N PRO A 96 9.92 -2.13 7.12
CA PRO A 96 10.00 -3.23 6.17
C PRO A 96 11.18 -3.09 5.21
N ALA A 97 11.54 -4.17 4.54
CA ALA A 97 12.32 -4.09 3.32
C ALA A 97 11.52 -3.31 2.27
N ARG A 98 12.19 -2.48 1.45
CA ARG A 98 11.49 -1.56 0.56
C ARG A 98 12.20 -1.37 -0.76
N ALA A 99 11.43 -1.21 -1.83
CA ALA A 99 11.92 -0.73 -3.12
C ALA A 99 10.95 0.33 -3.65
N CYS A 100 11.49 1.32 -4.35
CA CYS A 100 10.68 2.32 -5.04
C CYS A 100 11.26 2.55 -6.43
N VAL A 101 10.41 2.42 -7.46
CA VAL A 101 10.79 2.62 -8.86
C VAL A 101 9.83 3.60 -9.53
N ARG A 102 10.30 4.24 -10.60
CA ARG A 102 9.44 5.04 -11.45
C ARG A 102 8.64 4.12 -12.37
N ALA A 103 7.36 4.42 -12.54
CA ALA A 103 6.48 3.66 -13.42
C ALA A 103 5.34 4.52 -13.93
N ASP A 104 4.82 4.14 -15.08
CA ASP A 104 3.53 4.65 -15.54
C ASP A 104 2.43 4.00 -14.71
N LEU A 105 1.54 4.80 -14.16
CA LEU A 105 0.43 4.32 -13.36
C LEU A 105 -0.85 4.32 -14.19
N ALA A 106 -1.91 3.72 -13.65
CA ALA A 106 -3.12 3.45 -14.42
C ALA A 106 -3.78 4.71 -15.00
N ARG A 107 -3.63 5.86 -14.32
CA ARG A 107 -4.18 7.14 -14.77
C ARG A 107 -3.17 8.25 -14.54
N PRO A 108 -3.18 9.32 -15.37
CA PRO A 108 -2.17 10.40 -15.27
C PRO A 108 -2.13 11.11 -13.93
N GLU A 109 -3.27 11.22 -13.25
CA GLU A 109 -3.37 11.91 -11.96
C GLU A 109 -2.91 11.09 -10.77
N VAL A 110 -2.69 9.78 -10.93
CA VAL A 110 -2.15 8.91 -9.89
C VAL A 110 -0.65 9.13 -9.81
N LEU A 111 -0.15 9.60 -8.68
CA LEU A 111 1.25 9.95 -8.50
C LEU A 111 2.08 8.85 -7.85
N VAL A 112 1.44 7.97 -7.09
CA VAL A 112 2.12 6.91 -6.33
C VAL A 112 1.17 5.73 -6.10
N GLU A 113 1.75 4.54 -6.07
CA GLU A 113 1.06 3.30 -5.71
C GLU A 113 1.95 2.52 -4.74
N ILE A 114 1.35 1.90 -3.72
CA ILE A 114 2.10 1.15 -2.70
C ILE A 114 1.43 -0.21 -2.50
N MET A 115 2.26 -1.26 -2.50
CA MET A 115 1.85 -2.64 -2.23
C MET A 115 2.70 -3.20 -1.10
N VAL A 116 2.06 -3.78 -0.09
CA VAL A 116 2.77 -4.29 1.08
C VAL A 116 2.37 -5.73 1.41
N VAL A 117 3.28 -6.41 2.10
CA VAL A 117 3.06 -7.72 2.72
C VAL A 117 3.42 -7.61 4.18
N ALA A 118 2.60 -8.18 5.06
CA ALA A 118 2.82 -8.14 6.50
C ALA A 118 2.71 -9.54 7.11
N ALA A 119 3.36 -9.73 8.26
CA ALA A 119 3.11 -10.86 9.14
C ALA A 119 1.94 -10.54 10.07
N LYS A 120 1.29 -11.58 10.57
CA LYS A 120 0.28 -11.42 11.63
C LYS A 120 0.91 -11.45 13.00
#